data_c1ad34557058e198435c083c8033c030
#
_entry.id   c1ad34557058e198435c083c8033c030
#
_cell.length_a   1.000
_cell.length_b   1.000
_cell.length_c   1.000
_cell.angle_alpha   90.00
_cell.angle_beta   90.00
_cell.angle_gamma   90.00
#
_symmetry.space_group_name_H-M   'P 1'
#
loop_
_entity.id
_entity.type
_entity.pdbx_description
1 polymer ?
#
loop_
_entity_poly.entity_id
_entity_poly.type
_entity_poly.pdbx_seq_one_letter_code
_entity_poly.pdbx_strand_id
1 'polypeptide(L)'
;MSGKGLLLKGGIWYNDKKPAPCLGRLLSEEDPEENPMPYALLAAALVAVDQLVKYLVLQNIPLGGHVPFIPHLVELTYVQNTGAAFALFEEHTWLLALVSLAMSVVLVVALWKGFFRHPLGRLTLTLLLAGAVGNLIDRAFRGFVVDMFNLLFMNFAVFNVADICVVVGGISAGLYYLFLADKLEPGRKGSGEHDDAEAAG
;
A
#
# COMPACT_ATOMS: atom_id res chain seq x y z
N MET A 1 31.74 -53.22 7.80
CA MET A 1 30.82 -53.09 6.66
C MET A 1 31.13 -51.78 5.97
N SER A 2 31.74 -51.88 4.79
CA SER A 2 32.35 -50.77 4.05
C SER A 2 31.30 -49.91 3.34
N GLY A 3 31.13 -48.64 3.75
CA GLY A 3 30.28 -47.70 3.05
C GLY A 3 30.94 -47.22 1.75
N LYS A 4 30.37 -47.56 0.62
CA LYS A 4 30.85 -47.12 -0.70
C LYS A 4 30.35 -45.69 -0.96
N GLY A 5 31.25 -44.72 -0.84
CA GLY A 5 30.95 -43.33 -1.28
C GLY A 5 31.02 -43.27 -2.82
N LEU A 6 30.11 -42.57 -3.44
CA LEU A 6 30.06 -42.29 -4.89
C LEU A 6 30.87 -41.06 -5.21
N LEU A 7 31.84 -41.18 -6.12
CA LEU A 7 32.68 -40.09 -6.59
C LEU A 7 31.98 -39.38 -7.75
N LEU A 8 31.57 -38.15 -7.57
CA LEU A 8 31.03 -37.33 -8.64
C LEU A 8 32.16 -36.60 -9.41
N LYS A 9 32.01 -36.40 -10.72
CA LYS A 9 32.95 -35.67 -11.57
C LYS A 9 33.21 -34.26 -10.97
N GLY A 10 34.38 -34.11 -10.32
CA GLY A 10 34.75 -32.86 -9.65
C GLY A 10 35.42 -33.05 -8.29
N GLY A 11 35.68 -34.32 -7.85
CA GLY A 11 36.52 -34.59 -6.69
C GLY A 11 35.92 -34.40 -5.30
N ILE A 12 34.60 -34.32 -5.18
CA ILE A 12 33.89 -34.17 -3.90
C ILE A 12 33.39 -35.56 -3.41
N TRP A 13 33.86 -36.00 -2.22
CA TRP A 13 33.38 -37.19 -1.57
C TRP A 13 32.02 -36.99 -0.93
N TYR A 14 31.02 -37.76 -1.31
CA TYR A 14 29.68 -37.78 -0.71
C TYR A 14 29.60 -38.80 0.41
N ASN A 15 29.18 -38.42 1.60
CA ASN A 15 28.94 -39.32 2.74
C ASN A 15 27.45 -39.66 2.82
N ASP A 16 27.13 -40.91 2.63
CA ASP A 16 25.78 -41.51 2.56
C ASP A 16 24.90 -41.33 3.84
N LYS A 17 25.45 -40.75 4.90
CA LYS A 17 24.75 -40.52 6.18
C LYS A 17 24.32 -39.09 6.44
N LYS A 18 24.60 -38.16 5.53
CA LYS A 18 24.03 -36.79 5.58
C LYS A 18 23.16 -36.59 4.34
N PRO A 19 21.91 -36.15 4.52
CA PRO A 19 21.14 -35.76 3.33
C PRO A 19 21.99 -34.78 2.52
N ALA A 20 22.07 -35.00 1.22
CA ALA A 20 22.78 -34.12 0.32
C ALA A 20 22.35 -32.67 0.63
N PRO A 21 23.29 -31.70 0.72
CA PRO A 21 22.90 -30.30 0.72
C PRO A 21 22.10 -30.10 -0.55
N CYS A 22 20.83 -29.96 -0.34
CA CYS A 22 19.76 -30.11 -1.32
C CYS A 22 20.17 -29.53 -2.67
N LEU A 23 20.23 -30.38 -3.70
CA LEU A 23 20.11 -29.95 -5.09
C LEU A 23 18.89 -29.02 -5.26
N GLY A 24 17.88 -29.13 -4.39
CA GLY A 24 16.79 -28.20 -4.21
C GLY A 24 17.20 -26.77 -3.78
N ARG A 25 18.43 -26.57 -3.25
CA ARG A 25 18.95 -25.21 -2.96
C ARG A 25 19.73 -24.62 -4.14
N LEU A 26 20.09 -25.43 -5.13
CA LEU A 26 20.64 -24.97 -6.42
C LEU A 26 19.53 -24.79 -7.47
N LEU A 27 18.35 -25.31 -7.19
CA LEU A 27 17.09 -25.09 -7.90
C LEU A 27 16.11 -24.34 -7.01
N SER A 28 16.55 -23.70 -5.90
CA SER A 28 15.76 -22.63 -5.32
C SER A 28 15.56 -21.67 -6.46
N GLU A 29 14.36 -21.67 -7.02
CA GLU A 29 13.79 -20.53 -7.70
C GLU A 29 14.37 -19.33 -6.96
N GLU A 30 15.22 -18.57 -7.61
CA GLU A 30 15.52 -17.21 -7.20
C GLU A 30 14.12 -16.62 -7.03
N ASP A 31 13.73 -16.37 -5.78
CA ASP A 31 12.50 -15.60 -5.50
C ASP A 31 12.58 -14.44 -6.48
N PRO A 32 11.64 -14.29 -7.42
CA PRO A 32 11.76 -13.28 -8.46
C PRO A 32 12.03 -11.99 -7.71
N GLU A 33 13.24 -11.41 -7.88
CA GLU A 33 13.64 -10.19 -7.18
C GLU A 33 12.48 -9.25 -7.35
N GLU A 34 11.75 -9.03 -6.23
CA GLU A 34 10.44 -8.37 -6.32
C GLU A 34 10.70 -6.93 -6.69
N ASN A 35 10.76 -6.69 -8.00
CA ASN A 35 11.07 -5.38 -8.55
C ASN A 35 10.09 -4.34 -8.00
N PRO A 36 10.51 -3.39 -7.15
CA PRO A 36 9.63 -2.38 -6.59
C PRO A 36 9.21 -1.33 -7.61
N MET A 37 9.87 -1.29 -8.77
CA MET A 37 9.71 -0.27 -9.79
C MET A 37 8.26 -0.15 -10.31
N PRO A 38 7.52 -1.21 -10.67
CA PRO A 38 6.15 -1.08 -11.14
C PRO A 38 5.22 -0.46 -10.09
N TYR A 39 5.43 -0.74 -8.82
CA TYR A 39 4.62 -0.18 -7.72
C TYR A 39 4.94 1.30 -7.50
N ALA A 40 6.22 1.69 -7.60
CA ALA A 40 6.64 3.09 -7.54
C ALA A 40 6.09 3.90 -8.72
N LEU A 41 6.13 3.34 -9.93
CA LEU A 41 5.55 3.98 -11.12
C LEU A 41 4.03 4.11 -11.01
N LEU A 42 3.35 3.10 -10.49
CA LEU A 42 1.90 3.15 -10.27
C LEU A 42 1.55 4.22 -9.22
N ALA A 43 2.27 4.25 -8.09
CA ALA A 43 2.05 5.29 -7.08
C ALA A 43 2.26 6.70 -7.66
N ALA A 44 3.34 6.91 -8.41
CA ALA A 44 3.63 8.19 -9.05
C ALA A 44 2.54 8.57 -10.08
N ALA A 45 2.05 7.62 -10.87
CA ALA A 45 0.97 7.85 -11.84
C ALA A 45 -0.34 8.25 -11.14
N LEU A 46 -0.71 7.55 -10.04
CA LEU A 46 -1.92 7.88 -9.27
C LEU A 46 -1.83 9.25 -8.61
N VAL A 47 -0.68 9.61 -8.03
CA VAL A 47 -0.43 10.95 -7.49
C VAL A 47 -0.51 11.99 -8.61
N ALA A 48 0.06 11.73 -9.78
CA ALA A 48 -0.01 12.65 -10.91
C ALA A 48 -1.46 12.85 -11.39
N VAL A 49 -2.26 11.79 -11.45
CA VAL A 49 -3.69 11.88 -11.78
C VAL A 49 -4.45 12.70 -10.72
N ASP A 50 -4.23 12.45 -9.43
CA ASP A 50 -4.84 13.22 -8.35
C ASP A 50 -4.51 14.71 -8.48
N GLN A 51 -3.22 15.05 -8.62
CA GLN A 51 -2.79 16.44 -8.73
C GLN A 51 -3.26 17.12 -10.03
N LEU A 52 -3.34 16.37 -11.14
CA LEU A 52 -3.89 16.87 -12.39
C LEU A 52 -5.38 17.22 -12.26
N VAL A 53 -6.18 16.32 -11.68
CA VAL A 53 -7.61 16.55 -11.46
C VAL A 53 -7.82 17.77 -10.53
N LYS A 54 -7.07 17.84 -9.42
CA LYS A 54 -7.09 19.00 -8.52
C LYS A 54 -6.71 20.29 -9.21
N TYR A 55 -5.68 20.28 -10.05
CA TYR A 55 -5.29 21.43 -10.87
C TYR A 55 -6.41 21.86 -11.81
N LEU A 56 -7.05 20.93 -12.53
CA LEU A 56 -8.16 21.23 -13.43
C LEU A 56 -9.35 21.85 -12.68
N VAL A 57 -9.67 21.34 -11.50
CA VAL A 57 -10.72 21.91 -10.63
C VAL A 57 -10.40 23.35 -10.25
N LEU A 58 -9.17 23.62 -9.79
CA LEU A 58 -8.72 24.96 -9.42
C LEU A 58 -8.78 25.96 -10.57
N GLN A 59 -8.56 25.51 -11.82
CA GLN A 59 -8.58 26.40 -12.99
C GLN A 59 -9.99 26.66 -13.53
N ASN A 60 -10.94 25.74 -13.35
CA ASN A 60 -12.20 25.77 -14.08
C ASN A 60 -13.42 25.92 -13.17
N ILE A 61 -13.32 25.68 -11.88
CA ILE A 61 -14.44 25.75 -10.95
C ILE A 61 -14.13 26.80 -9.88
N PRO A 62 -14.95 27.86 -9.72
CA PRO A 62 -14.77 28.80 -8.64
C PRO A 62 -15.04 28.14 -7.28
N LEU A 63 -14.47 28.69 -6.21
CA LEU A 63 -14.69 28.17 -4.84
C LEU A 63 -16.19 28.12 -4.52
N GLY A 64 -16.67 26.94 -4.11
CA GLY A 64 -18.09 26.69 -3.88
C GLY A 64 -18.94 26.57 -5.16
N GLY A 65 -18.30 26.59 -6.35
CA GLY A 65 -19.01 26.38 -7.61
C GLY A 65 -19.36 24.91 -7.84
N HIS A 66 -20.35 24.64 -8.68
CA HIS A 66 -20.88 23.31 -8.98
C HIS A 66 -20.96 23.09 -10.49
N VAL A 67 -20.49 21.94 -10.97
CA VAL A 67 -20.56 21.51 -12.35
C VAL A 67 -21.11 20.09 -12.41
N PRO A 68 -22.23 19.82 -13.12
CA PRO A 68 -22.74 18.46 -13.27
C PRO A 68 -21.69 17.55 -13.92
N PHE A 69 -21.47 16.37 -13.33
CA PHE A 69 -20.54 15.37 -13.84
C PHE A 69 -21.28 14.09 -14.25
N ILE A 70 -21.94 13.43 -13.32
CA ILE A 70 -22.83 12.30 -13.62
C ILE A 70 -24.24 12.69 -13.16
N PRO A 71 -25.20 12.87 -14.08
CA PRO A 71 -26.53 13.34 -13.75
C PRO A 71 -27.17 12.58 -12.58
N HIS A 72 -27.70 13.30 -11.60
CA HIS A 72 -28.35 12.80 -10.39
C HIS A 72 -27.47 11.97 -9.42
N LEU A 73 -26.19 11.72 -9.74
CA LEU A 73 -25.28 10.91 -8.92
C LEU A 73 -24.15 11.73 -8.34
N VAL A 74 -23.39 12.42 -9.20
CA VAL A 74 -22.16 13.13 -8.81
C VAL A 74 -22.09 14.47 -9.52
N GLU A 75 -21.76 15.51 -8.78
CA GLU A 75 -21.32 16.79 -9.34
C GLU A 75 -19.87 17.05 -8.95
N LEU A 76 -19.19 17.88 -9.73
CA LEU A 76 -17.90 18.43 -9.38
C LEU A 76 -18.11 19.78 -8.69
N THR A 77 -17.46 19.96 -7.57
CA THR A 77 -17.42 21.23 -6.84
C THR A 77 -15.98 21.57 -6.49
N TYR A 78 -15.71 22.76 -6.03
CA TYR A 78 -14.41 23.11 -5.45
C TYR A 78 -14.58 23.46 -3.99
N VAL A 79 -14.02 22.64 -3.12
CA VAL A 79 -14.00 22.84 -1.68
C VAL A 79 -12.55 22.84 -1.19
N GLN A 80 -12.21 23.78 -0.29
CA GLN A 80 -10.94 23.82 0.43
C GLN A 80 -11.12 23.12 1.77
N ASN A 81 -10.55 21.92 1.90
CA ASN A 81 -10.62 21.14 3.12
C ASN A 81 -9.38 21.38 3.98
N THR A 82 -9.54 22.15 5.06
CA THR A 82 -8.49 22.46 6.04
C THR A 82 -8.40 21.45 7.17
N GLY A 83 -9.40 20.57 7.28
CA GLY A 83 -9.49 19.53 8.32
C GLY A 83 -9.25 18.12 7.82
N ALA A 84 -9.72 17.17 8.61
CA ALA A 84 -9.95 15.78 8.21
C ALA A 84 -11.44 15.59 7.86
N ALA A 85 -11.85 14.34 7.57
CA ALA A 85 -13.24 14.02 7.35
C ALA A 85 -14.10 14.57 8.52
N PHE A 86 -15.27 15.18 8.18
CA PHE A 86 -16.22 15.76 9.15
C PHE A 86 -15.67 16.94 9.97
N ALA A 87 -14.79 17.79 9.37
CA ALA A 87 -14.22 18.98 10.00
C ALA A 87 -13.40 18.73 11.28
N LEU A 88 -12.96 17.49 11.49
CA LEU A 88 -12.02 17.18 12.57
C LEU A 88 -10.67 17.88 12.30
N PHE A 89 -10.12 18.53 13.32
CA PHE A 89 -8.86 19.30 13.24
C PHE A 89 -8.87 20.48 12.26
N GLU A 90 -10.02 21.15 12.07
CA GLU A 90 -10.04 22.46 11.42
C GLU A 90 -8.97 23.36 12.04
N GLU A 91 -8.29 24.16 11.20
CA GLU A 91 -7.16 25.02 11.57
C GLU A 91 -5.83 24.33 11.90
N HIS A 92 -5.78 22.99 12.01
CA HIS A 92 -4.55 22.24 12.30
C HIS A 92 -4.04 21.44 11.08
N THR A 93 -4.13 22.03 9.89
CA THR A 93 -3.70 21.38 8.62
C THR A 93 -2.25 20.89 8.67
N TRP A 94 -1.36 21.59 9.40
CA TRP A 94 0.02 21.17 9.58
C TRP A 94 0.15 19.82 10.33
N LEU A 95 -0.72 19.58 11.33
CA LEU A 95 -0.75 18.30 12.05
C LEU A 95 -1.18 17.17 11.11
N LEU A 96 -2.21 17.42 10.29
CA LEU A 96 -2.66 16.46 9.28
C LEU A 96 -1.59 16.22 8.20
N ALA A 97 -0.79 17.23 7.86
CA ALA A 97 0.37 17.07 6.98
C ALA A 97 1.41 16.15 7.62
N LEU A 98 1.73 16.33 8.91
CA LEU A 98 2.65 15.43 9.63
C LEU A 98 2.14 13.99 9.71
N VAL A 99 0.85 13.79 9.97
CA VAL A 99 0.23 12.46 9.97
C VAL A 99 0.33 11.81 8.58
N SER A 100 0.01 12.56 7.52
CA SER A 100 0.13 12.07 6.13
C SER A 100 1.58 11.74 5.77
N LEU A 101 2.54 12.55 6.23
CA LEU A 101 3.97 12.30 6.04
C LEU A 101 4.41 11.02 6.77
N ALA A 102 4.07 10.89 8.04
CA ALA A 102 4.40 9.72 8.84
C ALA A 102 3.82 8.44 8.21
N MET A 103 2.55 8.48 7.80
CA MET A 103 1.91 7.37 7.11
C MET A 103 2.61 7.04 5.78
N SER A 104 2.98 8.05 4.99
CA SER A 104 3.70 7.84 3.73
C SER A 104 5.06 7.15 3.98
N VAL A 105 5.80 7.56 5.01
CA VAL A 105 7.07 6.92 5.38
C VAL A 105 6.86 5.47 5.81
N VAL A 106 5.85 5.20 6.65
CA VAL A 106 5.51 3.83 7.07
C VAL A 106 5.17 2.95 5.87
N LEU A 107 4.38 3.44 4.93
CA LEU A 107 3.98 2.70 3.74
C LEU A 107 5.16 2.44 2.78
N VAL A 108 6.06 3.42 2.60
CA VAL A 108 7.30 3.23 1.83
C VAL A 108 8.17 2.16 2.49
N VAL A 109 8.37 2.22 3.81
CA VAL A 109 9.15 1.21 4.55
C VAL A 109 8.49 -0.17 4.46
N ALA A 110 7.16 -0.25 4.56
CA ALA A 110 6.41 -1.50 4.43
C ALA A 110 6.57 -2.11 3.03
N LEU A 111 6.49 -1.31 1.97
CA LEU A 111 6.73 -1.75 0.59
C LEU A 111 8.18 -2.19 0.39
N TRP A 112 9.14 -1.42 0.92
CA TRP A 112 10.57 -1.74 0.78
C TRP A 112 10.97 -3.01 1.54
N LYS A 113 10.43 -3.21 2.75
CA LYS A 113 10.69 -4.42 3.55
C LYS A 113 9.87 -5.64 3.09
N GLY A 114 9.03 -5.51 2.06
CA GLY A 114 8.18 -6.60 1.58
C GLY A 114 7.19 -7.07 2.66
N PHE A 115 6.52 -6.14 3.34
CA PHE A 115 5.51 -6.47 4.36
C PHE A 115 4.43 -7.39 3.79
N PHE A 116 4.00 -7.16 2.56
CA PHE A 116 3.30 -8.10 1.71
C PHE A 116 4.22 -8.48 0.54
N ARG A 117 4.45 -9.78 0.35
CA ARG A 117 5.24 -10.31 -0.78
C ARG A 117 4.38 -10.47 -2.02
N HIS A 118 3.13 -10.89 -1.84
CA HIS A 118 2.23 -11.13 -2.96
C HIS A 118 1.83 -9.81 -3.66
N PRO A 119 1.77 -9.78 -5.01
CA PRO A 119 1.46 -8.59 -5.80
C PRO A 119 0.18 -7.87 -5.39
N LEU A 120 -0.88 -8.60 -5.04
CA LEU A 120 -2.14 -8.02 -4.59
C LEU A 120 -1.97 -7.22 -3.28
N GLY A 121 -1.23 -7.76 -2.30
CA GLY A 121 -0.94 -7.06 -1.05
C GLY A 121 -0.10 -5.81 -1.29
N ARG A 122 0.90 -5.88 -2.18
CA ARG A 122 1.72 -4.70 -2.56
C ARG A 122 0.88 -3.63 -3.27
N LEU A 123 -0.05 -4.04 -4.12
CA LEU A 123 -0.98 -3.11 -4.79
C LEU A 123 -1.81 -2.31 -3.77
N THR A 124 -2.31 -2.96 -2.71
CA THR A 124 -3.11 -2.27 -1.68
C THR A 124 -2.29 -1.20 -0.95
N LEU A 125 -1.03 -1.52 -0.56
CA LEU A 125 -0.11 -0.56 0.05
C LEU A 125 0.24 0.59 -0.91
N THR A 126 0.36 0.30 -2.20
CA THR A 126 0.65 1.30 -3.25
C THR A 126 -0.50 2.31 -3.39
N LEU A 127 -1.75 1.84 -3.35
CA LEU A 127 -2.94 2.70 -3.36
C LEU A 127 -2.96 3.61 -2.12
N LEU A 128 -2.75 3.04 -0.93
CA LEU A 128 -2.66 3.81 0.31
C LEU A 128 -1.57 4.88 0.26
N LEU A 129 -0.39 4.52 -0.25
CA LEU A 129 0.73 5.44 -0.40
C LEU A 129 0.40 6.58 -1.36
N ALA A 130 -0.19 6.27 -2.52
CA ALA A 130 -0.57 7.28 -3.50
C ALA A 130 -1.56 8.30 -2.92
N GLY A 131 -2.58 7.83 -2.20
CA GLY A 131 -3.56 8.70 -1.55
C GLY A 131 -2.95 9.54 -0.42
N ALA A 132 -2.09 8.94 0.43
CA ALA A 132 -1.41 9.67 1.50
C ALA A 132 -0.51 10.78 0.94
N VAL A 133 0.27 10.48 -0.10
CA VAL A 133 1.16 11.47 -0.77
C VAL A 133 0.37 12.54 -1.50
N GLY A 134 -0.72 12.19 -2.22
CA GLY A 134 -1.58 13.15 -2.92
C GLY A 134 -2.12 14.23 -1.98
N ASN A 135 -2.68 13.84 -0.85
CA ASN A 135 -3.19 14.76 0.16
C ASN A 135 -2.08 15.46 0.98
N LEU A 136 -0.91 14.83 1.14
CA LEU A 136 0.26 15.46 1.75
C LEU A 136 0.76 16.65 0.92
N ILE A 137 0.87 16.48 -0.40
CA ILE A 137 1.29 17.55 -1.33
C ILE A 137 0.40 18.78 -1.15
N ASP A 138 -0.91 18.59 -1.13
CA ASP A 138 -1.86 19.69 -0.96
C ASP A 138 -1.65 20.41 0.37
N ARG A 139 -1.58 19.68 1.48
CA ARG A 139 -1.39 20.28 2.80
C ARG A 139 -0.06 20.99 2.94
N ALA A 140 1.01 20.44 2.36
CA ALA A 140 2.35 21.02 2.44
C ALA A 140 2.51 22.29 1.62
N PHE A 141 1.89 22.37 0.44
CA PHE A 141 2.11 23.49 -0.49
C PHE A 141 0.95 24.49 -0.56
N ARG A 142 -0.29 24.04 -0.29
CA ARG A 142 -1.50 24.89 -0.35
C ARG A 142 -2.06 25.24 1.02
N GLY A 143 -1.74 24.45 2.06
CA GLY A 143 -2.32 24.60 3.39
C GLY A 143 -3.75 24.04 3.52
N PHE A 144 -4.31 23.46 2.46
CA PHE A 144 -5.61 22.80 2.42
C PHE A 144 -5.60 21.70 1.37
N VAL A 145 -6.55 20.77 1.44
CA VAL A 145 -6.78 19.76 0.40
C VAL A 145 -7.88 20.25 -0.55
N VAL A 146 -7.68 20.04 -1.85
CA VAL A 146 -8.68 20.33 -2.87
C VAL A 146 -9.61 19.13 -2.99
N ASP A 147 -10.89 19.29 -2.62
CA ASP A 147 -11.93 18.29 -2.76
C ASP A 147 -12.91 18.68 -3.85
N MET A 148 -13.43 17.69 -4.60
CA MET A 148 -14.24 17.96 -5.77
C MET A 148 -15.45 17.06 -6.00
N PHE A 149 -15.47 15.82 -5.55
CA PHE A 149 -16.58 14.90 -5.80
C PHE A 149 -17.67 15.05 -4.74
N ASN A 150 -18.84 15.55 -5.14
CA ASN A 150 -20.02 15.65 -4.29
C ASN A 150 -21.09 14.65 -4.74
N LEU A 151 -21.51 13.77 -3.83
CA LEU A 151 -22.57 12.79 -4.07
C LEU A 151 -23.93 13.44 -3.89
N LEU A 152 -24.80 13.39 -4.91
CA LEU A 152 -26.11 14.05 -4.88
C LEU A 152 -27.21 13.20 -4.25
N PHE A 153 -27.03 11.90 -4.12
CA PHE A 153 -28.03 10.96 -3.62
C PHE A 153 -27.92 10.66 -2.12
N MET A 154 -26.87 11.16 -1.47
CA MET A 154 -26.65 10.99 -0.04
C MET A 154 -25.84 12.19 0.52
N ASN A 155 -26.03 12.47 1.80
CA ASN A 155 -25.23 13.48 2.48
C ASN A 155 -23.87 12.86 2.88
N PHE A 156 -22.86 13.11 2.06
CA PHE A 156 -21.48 12.65 2.26
C PHE A 156 -20.51 13.81 2.12
N ALA A 157 -19.38 13.75 2.83
CA ALA A 157 -18.33 14.77 2.68
C ALA A 157 -17.82 14.77 1.23
N VAL A 158 -17.53 15.95 0.70
CA VAL A 158 -16.86 16.09 -0.60
C VAL A 158 -15.47 15.47 -0.50
N PHE A 159 -15.02 14.76 -1.51
CA PHE A 159 -13.77 14.01 -1.52
C PHE A 159 -13.03 14.15 -2.85
N ASN A 160 -11.83 13.58 -2.95
CA ASN A 160 -10.93 13.67 -4.09
C ASN A 160 -10.41 12.30 -4.55
N VAL A 161 -9.53 12.29 -5.56
CA VAL A 161 -8.95 11.05 -6.11
C VAL A 161 -8.04 10.36 -5.08
N ALA A 162 -7.26 11.12 -4.30
CA ALA A 162 -6.40 10.56 -3.27
C ALA A 162 -7.23 9.83 -2.18
N ASP A 163 -8.40 10.37 -1.80
CA ASP A 163 -9.29 9.73 -0.83
C ASP A 163 -9.85 8.40 -1.37
N ILE A 164 -10.18 8.34 -2.67
CA ILE A 164 -10.58 7.08 -3.31
C ILE A 164 -9.44 6.06 -3.18
N CYS A 165 -8.20 6.46 -3.44
CA CYS A 165 -7.04 5.58 -3.29
C CYS A 165 -6.88 5.09 -1.85
N VAL A 166 -7.05 5.96 -0.85
CA VAL A 166 -6.98 5.59 0.58
C VAL A 166 -8.09 4.60 0.95
N VAL A 167 -9.33 4.88 0.56
CA VAL A 167 -10.48 4.03 0.90
C VAL A 167 -10.37 2.67 0.22
N VAL A 168 -10.15 2.64 -1.09
CA VAL A 168 -10.01 1.39 -1.85
C VAL A 168 -8.78 0.60 -1.36
N GLY A 169 -7.65 1.28 -1.18
CA GLY A 169 -6.44 0.67 -0.66
C GLY A 169 -6.62 0.09 0.74
N GLY A 170 -7.27 0.83 1.64
CA GLY A 170 -7.52 0.41 3.03
C GLY A 170 -8.46 -0.79 3.11
N ILE A 171 -9.60 -0.74 2.43
CA ILE A 171 -10.55 -1.85 2.37
C ILE A 171 -9.88 -3.08 1.76
N SER A 172 -9.20 -2.91 0.63
CA SER A 172 -8.50 -4.03 -0.05
C SER A 172 -7.38 -4.61 0.81
N ALA A 173 -6.62 -3.78 1.53
CA ALA A 173 -5.57 -4.24 2.44
C ALA A 173 -6.18 -5.05 3.61
N GLY A 174 -7.28 -4.58 4.19
CA GLY A 174 -8.00 -5.30 5.24
C GLY A 174 -8.52 -6.65 4.76
N LEU A 175 -9.19 -6.69 3.61
CA LEU A 175 -9.69 -7.94 3.01
C LEU A 175 -8.54 -8.88 2.63
N TYR A 176 -7.47 -8.35 2.05
CA TYR A 176 -6.28 -9.14 1.75
C TYR A 176 -5.69 -9.77 3.01
N TYR A 177 -5.51 -8.99 4.07
CA TYR A 177 -4.95 -9.46 5.33
C TYR A 177 -5.81 -10.55 5.98
N LEU A 178 -7.13 -10.35 6.02
CA LEU A 178 -8.06 -11.27 6.70
C LEU A 178 -8.31 -12.58 5.94
N PHE A 179 -8.34 -12.55 4.61
CA PHE A 179 -8.80 -13.70 3.83
C PHE A 179 -7.76 -14.33 2.91
N LEU A 180 -6.73 -13.58 2.53
CA LEU A 180 -5.79 -14.00 1.49
C LEU A 180 -4.34 -14.12 1.96
N ALA A 181 -3.91 -13.35 2.97
CA ALA A 181 -2.52 -13.33 3.40
C ALA A 181 -2.01 -14.71 3.83
N ASP A 182 -2.78 -15.45 4.64
CA ASP A 182 -2.39 -16.79 5.10
C ASP A 182 -2.29 -17.82 3.97
N LYS A 183 -3.00 -17.58 2.86
CA LYS A 183 -3.02 -18.50 1.69
C LYS A 183 -1.91 -18.16 0.69
N LEU A 184 -1.64 -16.88 0.52
CA LEU A 184 -0.76 -16.36 -0.53
C LEU A 184 0.65 -16.04 -0.01
N GLU A 185 0.84 -16.01 1.33
CA GLU A 185 2.13 -15.78 1.99
C GLU A 185 2.46 -16.89 3.00
N PRO A 186 2.72 -18.14 2.57
CA PRO A 186 2.85 -19.30 3.44
C PRO A 186 4.02 -19.24 4.44
N GLY A 187 4.94 -18.30 4.29
CA GLY A 187 6.07 -18.10 5.22
C GLY A 187 5.79 -17.22 6.44
N ARG A 188 4.56 -16.68 6.59
CA ARG A 188 4.19 -15.75 7.67
C ARG A 188 3.77 -16.43 8.98
N LYS A 189 3.43 -17.74 8.94
CA LYS A 189 3.07 -18.52 10.13
C LYS A 189 4.34 -18.97 10.84
N GLY A 190 4.83 -18.25 11.82
CA GLY A 190 6.02 -18.69 12.57
C GLY A 190 6.53 -17.82 13.71
N SER A 191 5.89 -16.71 14.07
CA SER A 191 6.43 -15.86 15.15
C SER A 191 5.52 -15.69 16.39
N GLY A 192 4.44 -16.46 16.51
CA GLY A 192 3.49 -16.28 17.63
C GLY A 192 3.12 -17.50 18.45
N GLU A 193 3.62 -18.72 18.15
CA GLU A 193 3.06 -19.93 18.75
C GLU A 193 4.07 -20.83 19.50
N HIS A 194 5.27 -20.32 19.79
CA HIS A 194 6.30 -21.16 20.46
C HIS A 194 6.75 -20.73 21.84
N ASP A 195 6.19 -19.67 22.45
CA ASP A 195 6.64 -19.23 23.79
C ASP A 195 5.78 -19.75 24.96
N ASP A 196 4.66 -20.43 24.71
CA ASP A 196 3.77 -20.89 25.80
C ASP A 196 3.95 -22.36 26.22
N ALA A 197 4.83 -23.10 25.56
CA ALA A 197 5.03 -24.53 25.88
C ALA A 197 6.22 -24.85 26.78
N GLU A 198 7.12 -23.90 27.06
CA GLU A 198 8.33 -24.13 27.87
C GLU A 198 8.25 -23.59 29.31
N ALA A 199 7.11 -22.98 29.69
CA ALA A 199 6.89 -22.47 31.05
C ALA A 199 6.10 -23.43 31.98
N ALA A 200 5.79 -24.65 31.56
CA ALA A 200 5.03 -25.65 32.33
C ALA A 200 5.77 -27.01 32.44
N GLY A 201 7.09 -26.96 32.63
CA GLY A 201 7.88 -28.18 32.93
C GLY A 201 8.75 -28.02 34.15
#